data_d43b3bb799db9798570dd15a493cf27c
#
_entry.id   d43b3bb799db9798570dd15a493cf27c
#
_cell.length_a   1.000
_cell.length_b   1.000
_cell.length_c   1.000
_cell.angle_alpha   90.00
_cell.angle_beta   90.00
_cell.angle_gamma   90.00
#
_symmetry.space_group_name_H-M   'P 1'
#
loop_
_entity.id
_entity.type
_entity.pdbx_description
1 polymer ?
#
loop_
_entity_poly.entity_id
_entity_poly.type
_entity_poly.pdbx_seq_one_letter_code
_entity_poly.pdbx_strand_id
1 'polypeptide(L)'
;MLTRVTSFAPRHCFVVRARPSSPFAHPPSPIPHPPIPLGTLLDLFHHVSPDQIWPDLLYIVRHGESAGNVAREAAIEAGDAMIDIDVRDVDVPLSELGQRQSIALGRWLKTLPEERRPNIVLTSPYLRSRDSASLIVKTAGMSSDSYSLIVDERFREKEFGILDRLTSVGVREQYPDQAELRRLLGKFYHRPPGGESWCDVILRLRSATEMLSREYCGQRVLIVCHAVVVLCLRYIIEHLTEDELLAIDKKAEIANCSVTLYEHDGKLGPRGNLRLKLYNFVAPLEEAGAAVTAKPDVKVGAR
;
A
#
# COMPACT_ATOMS: atom_id res chain seq x y z
N MET A 1 -17.51 -41.88 -50.02
CA MET A 1 -18.91 -41.68 -50.38
C MET A 1 -19.39 -40.40 -49.69
N LEU A 2 -19.66 -39.40 -50.53
CA LEU A 2 -20.52 -38.23 -50.38
C LEU A 2 -20.41 -37.33 -49.12
N THR A 3 -19.71 -36.28 -49.34
CA THR A 3 -19.87 -34.86 -48.98
C THR A 3 -21.28 -34.41 -48.67
N ARG A 4 -21.42 -33.63 -47.60
CA ARG A 4 -22.42 -32.54 -47.51
C ARG A 4 -21.79 -31.26 -47.02
N VAL A 5 -21.76 -30.32 -47.95
CA VAL A 5 -21.51 -28.88 -47.73
C VAL A 5 -22.82 -28.28 -47.22
N THR A 6 -22.79 -27.54 -46.12
CA THR A 6 -23.89 -26.69 -45.71
C THR A 6 -23.45 -25.23 -45.75
N SER A 7 -24.12 -24.53 -46.59
CA SER A 7 -24.28 -23.15 -46.90
C SER A 7 -24.17 -22.14 -45.75
N PHE A 8 -23.34 -21.11 -45.94
CA PHE A 8 -23.33 -19.87 -45.19
C PHE A 8 -24.42 -18.92 -45.72
N ALA A 9 -25.30 -18.48 -44.88
CA ALA A 9 -26.24 -17.39 -45.13
C ALA A 9 -25.63 -16.03 -44.74
N PRO A 10 -25.90 -14.94 -45.47
CA PRO A 10 -25.26 -13.64 -45.25
C PRO A 10 -25.87 -12.88 -44.08
N ARG A 11 -25.03 -12.22 -43.27
CA ARG A 11 -25.40 -11.36 -42.16
C ARG A 11 -25.98 -10.02 -42.68
N HIS A 12 -27.16 -9.69 -42.23
CA HIS A 12 -27.82 -8.40 -42.49
C HIS A 12 -27.02 -7.22 -41.88
N CYS A 13 -26.68 -6.28 -42.73
CA CYS A 13 -26.16 -4.98 -42.36
C CYS A 13 -27.30 -4.12 -41.83
N PHE A 14 -27.27 -3.74 -40.52
CA PHE A 14 -28.17 -2.74 -40.01
C PHE A 14 -27.65 -1.35 -40.35
N VAL A 15 -28.39 -0.66 -41.22
CA VAL A 15 -28.20 0.76 -41.51
C VAL A 15 -28.83 1.57 -40.38
N VAL A 16 -28.00 2.20 -39.55
CA VAL A 16 -28.47 3.17 -38.52
C VAL A 16 -28.76 4.49 -39.23
N ARG A 17 -30.02 4.86 -39.34
CA ARG A 17 -30.45 6.20 -39.80
C ARG A 17 -30.09 7.23 -38.73
N ALA A 18 -29.26 8.21 -39.09
CA ALA A 18 -28.99 9.40 -38.29
C ALA A 18 -30.30 10.24 -38.13
N ARG A 19 -30.58 10.61 -36.90
CA ARG A 19 -31.64 11.62 -36.60
C ARG A 19 -31.07 13.03 -36.85
N PRO A 20 -31.89 13.98 -37.34
CA PRO A 20 -31.42 15.33 -37.58
C PRO A 20 -31.11 16.05 -36.26
N SER A 21 -29.98 16.77 -36.23
CA SER A 21 -29.48 17.61 -35.15
C SER A 21 -30.45 18.76 -34.87
N SER A 22 -30.85 18.91 -33.60
CA SER A 22 -31.54 20.12 -33.10
C SER A 22 -30.51 21.27 -32.99
N PRO A 23 -30.96 22.54 -33.15
CA PRO A 23 -30.09 23.71 -33.14
C PRO A 23 -29.44 23.91 -31.74
N PHE A 24 -28.15 24.19 -31.75
CA PHE A 24 -27.34 24.49 -30.56
C PHE A 24 -27.95 25.65 -29.76
N ALA A 25 -28.36 25.36 -28.52
CA ALA A 25 -28.58 26.40 -27.52
C ALA A 25 -27.23 26.99 -27.11
N HIS A 26 -27.11 28.32 -27.15
CA HIS A 26 -25.92 29.01 -26.68
C HIS A 26 -25.73 28.75 -25.18
N PRO A 27 -24.50 28.51 -24.70
CA PRO A 27 -24.21 28.38 -23.28
C PRO A 27 -24.54 29.71 -22.56
N PRO A 28 -25.10 29.66 -21.35
CA PRO A 28 -25.34 30.86 -20.56
C PRO A 28 -24.03 31.62 -20.31
N SER A 29 -24.10 32.94 -20.35
CA SER A 29 -22.98 33.84 -20.08
C SER A 29 -22.38 33.53 -18.68
N PRO A 30 -21.05 33.56 -18.52
CA PRO A 30 -20.46 33.30 -17.22
C PRO A 30 -20.87 34.35 -16.20
N ILE A 31 -21.34 33.91 -15.03
CA ILE A 31 -21.64 34.78 -13.89
C ILE A 31 -20.33 35.43 -13.45
N PRO A 32 -20.25 36.77 -13.36
CA PRO A 32 -19.02 37.43 -12.89
C PRO A 32 -18.82 37.14 -11.41
N HIS A 33 -17.78 36.33 -11.10
CA HIS A 33 -17.33 36.19 -9.74
C HIS A 33 -16.54 37.43 -9.31
N PRO A 34 -16.71 37.93 -8.07
CA PRO A 34 -15.87 39.02 -7.58
C PRO A 34 -14.41 38.61 -7.59
N PRO A 35 -13.49 39.54 -7.92
CA PRO A 35 -12.07 39.22 -7.93
C PRO A 35 -11.62 38.82 -6.52
N ILE A 36 -11.04 37.62 -6.41
CA ILE A 36 -10.41 37.15 -5.16
C ILE A 36 -9.19 38.06 -4.92
N PRO A 37 -9.05 38.69 -3.73
CA PRO A 37 -7.90 39.51 -3.43
C PRO A 37 -6.60 38.72 -3.59
N LEU A 38 -5.62 39.27 -4.30
CA LEU A 38 -4.33 38.60 -4.61
C LEU A 38 -3.58 38.13 -3.34
N GLY A 39 -3.81 38.78 -2.19
CA GLY A 39 -3.23 38.40 -0.91
C GLY A 39 -3.75 37.09 -0.34
N THR A 40 -5.00 36.71 -0.63
CA THR A 40 -5.60 35.47 -0.10
C THR A 40 -5.16 34.22 -0.89
N LEU A 41 -4.67 34.39 -2.11
CA LEU A 41 -4.11 33.29 -2.91
C LEU A 41 -2.68 32.92 -2.49
N LEU A 42 -1.92 33.87 -1.94
CA LEU A 42 -0.52 33.65 -1.53
C LEU A 42 -0.40 32.89 -0.18
N ASP A 43 -1.39 33.00 0.68
CA ASP A 43 -1.41 32.31 1.98
C ASP A 43 -1.85 30.84 1.88
N LEU A 44 -2.39 30.40 0.75
CA LEU A 44 -2.80 29.01 0.48
C LEU A 44 -1.67 28.12 -0.06
N PHE A 45 -0.58 28.71 -0.51
CA PHE A 45 0.63 27.97 -0.87
C PHE A 45 1.50 27.84 0.39
N HIS A 46 1.36 26.73 1.11
CA HIS A 46 2.43 26.27 1.99
C HIS A 46 3.75 26.44 1.21
N HIS A 47 4.80 26.97 1.83
CA HIS A 47 6.10 27.22 1.24
C HIS A 47 6.73 25.94 0.67
N VAL A 48 6.21 25.46 -0.43
CA VAL A 48 6.88 24.43 -1.23
C VAL A 48 8.02 25.15 -1.95
N SER A 49 9.26 24.77 -1.67
CA SER A 49 10.39 25.23 -2.46
C SER A 49 10.10 24.91 -3.93
N PRO A 50 10.35 25.84 -4.88
CA PRO A 50 10.10 25.59 -6.31
C PRO A 50 10.75 24.31 -6.85
N ASP A 51 11.77 23.83 -6.15
CA ASP A 51 12.55 22.63 -6.52
C ASP A 51 12.18 21.38 -5.70
N GLN A 52 11.26 21.47 -4.72
CA GLN A 52 10.85 20.33 -3.93
C GLN A 52 10.07 19.34 -4.79
N ILE A 53 10.42 18.05 -4.66
CA ILE A 53 9.74 16.97 -5.38
C ILE A 53 9.11 15.92 -4.47
N TRP A 54 9.30 16.00 -3.16
CA TRP A 54 8.79 15.03 -2.19
C TRP A 54 7.68 15.59 -1.31
N PRO A 55 6.81 14.74 -0.76
CA PRO A 55 5.93 15.13 0.34
C PRO A 55 6.72 15.72 1.51
N ASP A 56 6.10 16.64 2.26
CA ASP A 56 6.69 17.17 3.49
C ASP A 56 6.84 16.08 4.55
N LEU A 57 5.79 15.24 4.67
CA LEU A 57 5.76 14.10 5.57
C LEU A 57 5.25 12.88 4.81
N LEU A 58 5.93 11.76 5.00
CA LEU A 58 5.51 10.46 4.47
C LEU A 58 5.45 9.44 5.61
N TYR A 59 4.23 9.13 6.05
CA TYR A 59 3.93 8.07 6.99
C TYR A 59 3.68 6.77 6.23
N ILE A 60 4.43 5.72 6.53
CA ILE A 60 4.22 4.39 5.96
C ILE A 60 3.86 3.47 7.13
N VAL A 61 2.68 2.86 7.07
CA VAL A 61 2.09 2.07 8.16
C VAL A 61 1.77 0.67 7.62
N ARG A 62 2.24 -0.36 8.32
CA ARG A 62 1.73 -1.71 8.11
C ARG A 62 0.31 -1.80 8.68
N HIS A 63 -0.62 -2.47 8.00
CA HIS A 63 -1.97 -2.73 8.50
C HIS A 63 -1.97 -3.35 9.91
N GLY A 64 -3.06 -3.23 10.66
CA GLY A 64 -3.27 -3.90 11.93
C GLY A 64 -3.25 -5.42 11.80
N GLU A 65 -3.08 -6.14 12.90
CA GLU A 65 -3.11 -7.60 12.88
C GLU A 65 -4.35 -8.11 12.14
N SER A 66 -4.18 -9.07 11.26
CA SER A 66 -5.26 -9.68 10.47
C SER A 66 -5.60 -11.09 11.00
N ALA A 67 -6.80 -11.56 10.67
CA ALA A 67 -7.17 -12.96 10.90
C ALA A 67 -6.15 -13.93 10.25
N GLY A 68 -5.54 -13.52 9.12
CA GLY A 68 -4.47 -14.27 8.47
C GLY A 68 -3.18 -14.34 9.26
N ASN A 69 -2.82 -13.26 9.97
CA ASN A 69 -1.65 -13.28 10.86
C ASN A 69 -1.86 -14.28 12.01
N VAL A 70 -3.07 -14.29 12.61
CA VAL A 70 -3.43 -15.19 13.71
C VAL A 70 -3.43 -16.65 13.23
N ALA A 71 -4.14 -16.95 12.13
CA ALA A 71 -4.22 -18.30 11.59
C ALA A 71 -2.85 -18.86 11.18
N ARG A 72 -1.98 -17.99 10.65
CA ARG A 72 -0.60 -18.37 10.29
C ARG A 72 0.22 -18.76 11.51
N GLU A 73 0.13 -18.00 12.59
CA GLU A 73 0.85 -18.33 13.82
C GLU A 73 0.39 -19.67 14.37
N ALA A 74 -0.94 -19.88 14.45
CA ALA A 74 -1.49 -21.13 14.89
C ALA A 74 -1.00 -22.32 14.04
N ALA A 75 -1.00 -22.18 12.70
CA ALA A 75 -0.49 -23.20 11.80
C ALA A 75 1.01 -23.47 11.97
N ILE A 76 1.83 -22.42 12.22
CA ILE A 76 3.27 -22.57 12.46
C ILE A 76 3.52 -23.30 13.80
N GLU A 77 2.79 -22.93 14.86
CA GLU A 77 2.89 -23.55 16.18
C GLU A 77 2.45 -25.02 16.17
N ALA A 78 1.40 -25.34 15.40
CA ALA A 78 0.91 -26.70 15.20
C ALA A 78 1.84 -27.54 14.27
N GLY A 79 2.72 -26.90 13.49
CA GLY A 79 3.49 -27.57 12.46
C GLY A 79 2.71 -27.91 11.20
N ASP A 80 1.55 -27.26 10.99
CA ASP A 80 0.67 -27.50 9.86
C ASP A 80 1.31 -27.04 8.54
N ALA A 81 1.00 -27.78 7.46
CA ALA A 81 1.45 -27.44 6.12
C ALA A 81 0.73 -26.22 5.52
N MET A 82 -0.51 -25.96 5.95
CA MET A 82 -1.35 -24.89 5.41
C MET A 82 -1.96 -24.03 6.52
N ILE A 83 -2.24 -22.78 6.17
CA ILE A 83 -2.96 -21.84 7.02
C ILE A 83 -4.46 -22.09 6.82
N ASP A 84 -5.19 -22.25 7.93
CA ASP A 84 -6.64 -22.42 7.93
C ASP A 84 -7.36 -21.09 7.74
N ILE A 85 -7.61 -20.76 6.47
CA ILE A 85 -8.36 -19.56 6.06
C ILE A 85 -9.17 -19.88 4.80
N ASP A 86 -10.48 -19.59 4.85
CA ASP A 86 -11.41 -19.89 3.75
C ASP A 86 -11.55 -18.75 2.72
N VAL A 87 -11.13 -17.53 3.06
CA VAL A 87 -11.25 -16.36 2.19
C VAL A 87 -9.97 -16.11 1.40
N ARG A 88 -10.07 -15.41 0.27
CA ARG A 88 -8.90 -14.97 -0.50
C ARG A 88 -8.05 -14.01 0.34
N ASP A 89 -6.73 -13.95 0.12
CA ASP A 89 -5.84 -13.08 0.89
C ASP A 89 -6.25 -11.59 0.83
N VAL A 90 -6.78 -11.13 -0.30
CA VAL A 90 -7.28 -9.75 -0.46
C VAL A 90 -8.48 -9.45 0.45
N ASP A 91 -9.28 -10.46 0.80
CA ASP A 91 -10.51 -10.35 1.59
C ASP A 91 -10.31 -10.69 3.07
N VAL A 92 -9.08 -10.99 3.51
CA VAL A 92 -8.74 -11.28 4.90
C VAL A 92 -8.98 -10.07 5.79
N PRO A 93 -9.89 -10.14 6.80
CA PRO A 93 -10.20 -9.02 7.66
C PRO A 93 -9.14 -8.78 8.75
N LEU A 94 -9.25 -7.65 9.45
CA LEU A 94 -8.53 -7.42 10.70
C LEU A 94 -9.03 -8.38 11.79
N SER A 95 -8.12 -8.78 12.69
CA SER A 95 -8.49 -9.36 13.98
C SER A 95 -9.05 -8.27 14.91
N GLU A 96 -9.65 -8.67 16.03
CA GLU A 96 -10.06 -7.71 17.07
C GLU A 96 -8.87 -6.90 17.60
N LEU A 97 -7.70 -7.53 17.75
CA LEU A 97 -6.49 -6.83 18.16
C LEU A 97 -6.05 -5.84 17.09
N GLY A 98 -6.08 -6.20 15.80
CA GLY A 98 -5.74 -5.30 14.70
C GLY A 98 -6.64 -4.06 14.62
N GLN A 99 -7.92 -4.21 14.96
CA GLN A 99 -8.83 -3.07 15.08
C GLN A 99 -8.40 -2.15 16.23
N ARG A 100 -8.07 -2.71 17.42
CA ARG A 100 -7.57 -1.94 18.56
C ARG A 100 -6.25 -1.23 18.26
N GLN A 101 -5.32 -1.90 17.55
CA GLN A 101 -4.06 -1.32 17.09
C GLN A 101 -4.30 -0.12 16.16
N SER A 102 -5.21 -0.26 15.21
CA SER A 102 -5.57 0.81 14.26
C SER A 102 -6.21 2.02 14.99
N ILE A 103 -7.07 1.75 15.98
CA ILE A 103 -7.67 2.78 16.83
C ILE A 103 -6.60 3.49 17.67
N ALA A 104 -5.65 2.75 18.26
CA ALA A 104 -4.55 3.32 19.03
C ALA A 104 -3.71 4.28 18.17
N LEU A 105 -3.35 3.87 16.96
CA LEU A 105 -2.62 4.71 16.03
C LEU A 105 -3.42 5.96 15.62
N GLY A 106 -4.73 5.84 15.40
CA GLY A 106 -5.59 6.99 15.11
C GLY A 106 -5.66 7.99 16.27
N ARG A 107 -5.69 7.51 17.54
CA ARG A 107 -5.60 8.37 18.71
C ARG A 107 -4.28 9.13 18.76
N TRP A 108 -3.18 8.47 18.48
CA TRP A 108 -1.86 9.11 18.41
C TRP A 108 -1.83 10.19 17.32
N LEU A 109 -2.33 9.91 16.10
CA LEU A 109 -2.40 10.93 15.05
C LEU A 109 -3.22 12.14 15.47
N LYS A 110 -4.27 11.94 16.29
CA LYS A 110 -5.08 13.03 16.84
C LYS A 110 -4.28 13.96 17.77
N THR A 111 -3.25 13.45 18.45
CA THR A 111 -2.40 14.27 19.33
C THR A 111 -1.39 15.12 18.57
N LEU A 112 -1.14 14.81 17.29
CA LEU A 112 -0.22 15.59 16.47
C LEU A 112 -0.81 16.96 16.16
N PRO A 113 0.04 18.00 16.03
CA PRO A 113 -0.36 19.29 15.49
C PRO A 113 -0.98 19.12 14.09
N GLU A 114 -1.87 20.02 13.69
CA GLU A 114 -2.61 19.93 12.44
C GLU A 114 -1.69 19.87 11.21
N GLU A 115 -0.63 20.67 11.22
CA GLU A 115 0.41 20.73 10.19
C GLU A 115 1.23 19.44 10.07
N ARG A 116 1.08 18.50 10.99
CA ARG A 116 1.71 17.18 10.91
C ARG A 116 0.71 16.05 10.60
N ARG A 117 -0.60 16.33 10.60
CA ARG A 117 -1.60 15.31 10.27
C ARG A 117 -1.64 15.07 8.76
N PRO A 118 -1.79 13.82 8.32
CA PRO A 118 -1.94 13.52 6.90
C PRO A 118 -3.12 14.25 6.27
N ASN A 119 -2.97 14.70 5.03
CA ASN A 119 -4.06 15.22 4.21
C ASN A 119 -4.27 14.38 2.94
N ILE A 120 -3.36 13.43 2.67
CA ILE A 120 -3.50 12.40 1.64
C ILE A 120 -3.37 11.04 2.33
N VAL A 121 -4.31 10.14 2.06
CA VAL A 121 -4.30 8.76 2.59
C VAL A 121 -4.34 7.79 1.42
N LEU A 122 -3.27 7.06 1.24
CA LEU A 122 -3.15 6.00 0.24
C LEU A 122 -3.26 4.66 0.95
N THR A 123 -3.97 3.72 0.37
CA THR A 123 -4.10 2.38 0.97
C THR A 123 -4.03 1.29 -0.09
N SER A 124 -3.48 0.15 0.32
CA SER A 124 -3.59 -1.10 -0.43
C SER A 124 -5.07 -1.47 -0.65
N PRO A 125 -5.41 -2.16 -1.75
CA PRO A 125 -6.77 -2.66 -1.98
C PRO A 125 -7.20 -3.76 -1.01
N TYR A 126 -6.28 -4.37 -0.26
CA TYR A 126 -6.55 -5.44 0.68
C TYR A 126 -7.41 -4.97 1.86
N LEU A 127 -8.42 -5.78 2.22
CA LEU A 127 -9.43 -5.42 3.23
C LEU A 127 -8.78 -4.96 4.54
N ARG A 128 -7.81 -5.72 5.07
CA ARG A 128 -7.07 -5.38 6.30
C ARG A 128 -6.39 -4.00 6.25
N SER A 129 -5.88 -3.59 5.09
CA SER A 129 -5.28 -2.26 4.92
C SER A 129 -6.32 -1.15 4.85
N ARG A 130 -7.41 -1.35 4.09
CA ARG A 130 -8.51 -0.39 3.97
C ARG A 130 -9.20 -0.16 5.30
N ASP A 131 -9.46 -1.24 6.05
CA ASP A 131 -10.08 -1.17 7.37
C ASP A 131 -9.16 -0.46 8.37
N SER A 132 -7.85 -0.77 8.34
CA SER A 132 -6.86 -0.04 9.15
C SER A 132 -6.88 1.45 8.84
N ALA A 133 -6.79 1.83 7.55
CA ALA A 133 -6.82 3.23 7.12
C ALA A 133 -8.10 3.93 7.61
N SER A 134 -9.27 3.30 7.41
CA SER A 134 -10.57 3.83 7.82
C SER A 134 -10.66 4.05 9.34
N LEU A 135 -10.21 3.07 10.14
CA LEU A 135 -10.19 3.18 11.60
C LEU A 135 -9.24 4.28 12.07
N ILE A 136 -8.06 4.38 11.46
CA ILE A 136 -7.05 5.39 11.79
C ILE A 136 -7.62 6.79 11.55
N VAL A 137 -8.12 7.09 10.36
CA VAL A 137 -8.60 8.45 10.02
C VAL A 137 -9.85 8.83 10.82
N LYS A 138 -10.79 7.88 10.99
CA LYS A 138 -11.99 8.08 11.82
C LYS A 138 -11.63 8.41 13.27
N THR A 139 -10.70 7.67 13.86
CA THR A 139 -10.29 7.85 15.26
C THR A 139 -9.45 9.11 15.43
N ALA A 140 -8.64 9.47 14.44
CA ALA A 140 -7.93 10.75 14.42
C ALA A 140 -8.86 11.96 14.39
N GLY A 141 -10.15 11.75 14.14
CA GLY A 141 -11.14 12.84 14.04
C GLY A 141 -10.97 13.68 12.78
N MET A 142 -10.41 13.09 11.70
CA MET A 142 -10.25 13.77 10.44
C MET A 142 -11.60 13.83 9.70
N SER A 143 -12.02 15.04 9.30
CA SER A 143 -13.24 15.19 8.51
C SER A 143 -13.02 14.73 7.07
N SER A 144 -14.07 14.28 6.39
CA SER A 144 -13.99 13.86 4.98
C SER A 144 -13.43 14.94 4.06
N ASP A 145 -13.55 16.20 4.44
CA ASP A 145 -13.09 17.35 3.66
C ASP A 145 -11.61 17.69 3.93
N SER A 146 -11.01 17.09 4.98
CA SER A 146 -9.62 17.37 5.39
C SER A 146 -8.59 16.43 4.78
N TYR A 147 -9.02 15.35 4.10
CA TYR A 147 -8.12 14.39 3.46
C TYR A 147 -8.75 13.71 2.23
N SER A 148 -7.90 13.21 1.35
CA SER A 148 -8.30 12.34 0.24
C SER A 148 -7.88 10.90 0.55
N LEU A 149 -8.84 9.94 0.49
CA LEU A 149 -8.57 8.51 0.63
C LEU A 149 -8.58 7.84 -0.74
N ILE A 150 -7.45 7.27 -1.12
CA ILE A 150 -7.22 6.67 -2.42
C ILE A 150 -6.73 5.23 -2.25
N VAL A 151 -7.41 4.30 -2.92
CA VAL A 151 -6.97 2.90 -3.01
C VAL A 151 -6.05 2.77 -4.22
N ASP A 152 -4.84 2.25 -4.00
CA ASP A 152 -3.84 2.09 -5.04
C ASP A 152 -3.25 0.67 -5.01
N GLU A 153 -3.41 -0.05 -6.10
CA GLU A 153 -3.00 -1.45 -6.26
C GLU A 153 -1.49 -1.65 -6.15
N ARG A 154 -0.70 -0.62 -6.41
CA ARG A 154 0.75 -0.68 -6.28
C ARG A 154 1.21 -0.92 -4.85
N PHE A 155 0.34 -0.66 -3.84
CA PHE A 155 0.62 -0.92 -2.42
C PHE A 155 0.08 -2.27 -1.93
N ARG A 156 -0.43 -3.17 -2.82
CA ARG A 156 -0.85 -4.53 -2.44
C ARG A 156 0.32 -5.33 -1.86
N GLU A 157 0.03 -6.37 -1.07
CA GLU A 157 1.07 -7.26 -0.55
C GLU A 157 1.78 -7.99 -1.71
N LYS A 158 2.93 -8.54 -1.42
CA LYS A 158 3.66 -9.43 -2.33
C LYS A 158 2.81 -10.67 -2.63
N GLU A 159 2.62 -10.96 -3.90
CA GLU A 159 1.91 -12.16 -4.33
C GLU A 159 2.77 -13.42 -4.13
N PHE A 160 2.18 -14.46 -3.54
CA PHE A 160 2.85 -15.72 -3.28
C PHE A 160 2.56 -16.81 -4.32
N GLY A 161 1.60 -16.58 -5.23
CA GLY A 161 1.25 -17.50 -6.30
C GLY A 161 0.89 -18.89 -5.77
N ILE A 162 1.48 -19.94 -6.33
CA ILE A 162 1.21 -21.32 -5.91
C ILE A 162 1.62 -21.63 -4.47
N LEU A 163 2.39 -20.75 -3.82
CA LEU A 163 2.83 -20.90 -2.43
C LEU A 163 1.91 -20.20 -1.44
N ASP A 164 0.82 -19.60 -1.93
CA ASP A 164 -0.15 -18.93 -1.06
C ASP A 164 -0.72 -19.91 -0.03
N ARG A 165 -0.98 -19.41 1.19
CA ARG A 165 -1.44 -20.18 2.37
C ARG A 165 -0.52 -21.30 2.84
N LEU A 166 0.62 -21.56 2.23
CA LEU A 166 1.55 -22.58 2.70
C LEU A 166 2.45 -22.03 3.81
N THR A 167 2.66 -22.83 4.84
CA THR A 167 3.74 -22.62 5.80
C THR A 167 5.07 -23.08 5.18
N SER A 168 6.18 -22.85 5.88
CA SER A 168 7.48 -23.39 5.45
C SER A 168 7.50 -24.91 5.40
N VAL A 169 6.69 -25.59 6.22
CA VAL A 169 6.49 -27.03 6.18
C VAL A 169 5.81 -27.43 4.88
N GLY A 170 4.65 -26.80 4.59
CA GLY A 170 3.88 -27.09 3.40
C GLY A 170 4.63 -26.83 2.09
N VAL A 171 5.47 -25.78 2.05
CA VAL A 171 6.32 -25.51 0.87
C VAL A 171 7.32 -26.64 0.65
N ARG A 172 7.97 -27.12 1.71
CA ARG A 172 8.95 -28.22 1.58
C ARG A 172 8.28 -29.55 1.18
N GLU A 173 7.06 -29.81 1.65
CA GLU A 173 6.32 -31.03 1.36
C GLU A 173 5.70 -31.04 -0.03
N GLN A 174 5.07 -29.94 -0.44
CA GLN A 174 4.28 -29.86 -1.67
C GLN A 174 5.08 -29.34 -2.85
N TYR A 175 6.05 -28.45 -2.61
CA TYR A 175 6.86 -27.78 -3.62
C TYR A 175 8.36 -27.76 -3.26
N PRO A 176 9.00 -28.91 -3.08
CA PRO A 176 10.41 -29.00 -2.68
C PRO A 176 11.35 -28.24 -3.65
N ASP A 177 11.03 -28.26 -4.95
CA ASP A 177 11.80 -27.51 -5.94
C ASP A 177 11.76 -25.98 -5.71
N GLN A 178 10.62 -25.46 -5.25
CA GLN A 178 10.47 -24.03 -4.93
C GLN A 178 11.24 -23.69 -3.63
N ALA A 179 11.27 -24.60 -2.66
CA ALA A 179 12.07 -24.42 -1.46
C ALA A 179 13.57 -24.35 -1.81
N GLU A 180 14.05 -25.24 -2.69
CA GLU A 180 15.44 -25.25 -3.16
C GLU A 180 15.78 -24.04 -4.01
N LEU A 181 14.92 -23.65 -4.97
CA LEU A 181 15.12 -22.43 -5.75
C LEU A 181 15.24 -21.20 -4.86
N ARG A 182 14.38 -21.10 -3.82
CA ARG A 182 14.46 -19.99 -2.86
C ARG A 182 15.77 -20.02 -2.08
N ARG A 183 16.28 -21.19 -1.71
CA ARG A 183 17.58 -21.33 -1.03
C ARG A 183 18.73 -20.87 -1.93
N LEU A 184 18.68 -21.21 -3.22
CA LEU A 184 19.71 -20.85 -4.21
C LEU A 184 19.67 -19.37 -4.62
N LEU A 185 18.47 -18.85 -4.93
CA LEU A 185 18.28 -17.49 -5.44
C LEU A 185 18.19 -16.43 -4.33
N GLY A 186 17.95 -16.86 -3.10
CA GLY A 186 17.68 -15.96 -1.99
C GLY A 186 16.26 -15.35 -2.01
N LYS A 187 15.90 -14.72 -0.89
CA LYS A 187 14.60 -14.11 -0.65
C LYS A 187 14.28 -12.95 -1.62
N PHE A 188 15.31 -12.24 -2.06
CA PHE A 188 15.18 -11.05 -2.88
C PHE A 188 14.78 -11.37 -4.33
N TYR A 189 15.39 -12.42 -4.91
CA TYR A 189 15.18 -12.77 -6.33
C TYR A 189 14.20 -13.91 -6.55
N HIS A 190 13.94 -14.75 -5.54
CA HIS A 190 13.01 -15.86 -5.73
C HIS A 190 11.61 -15.38 -6.05
N ARG A 191 11.08 -15.82 -7.20
CA ARG A 191 9.72 -15.59 -7.68
C ARG A 191 9.00 -16.92 -7.78
N PRO A 192 8.01 -17.21 -6.92
CA PRO A 192 7.19 -18.40 -7.07
C PRO A 192 6.31 -18.30 -8.33
N PRO A 193 5.94 -19.42 -8.97
CA PRO A 193 5.02 -19.42 -10.10
C PRO A 193 3.71 -18.70 -9.75
N GLY A 194 3.29 -17.76 -10.59
CA GLY A 194 2.12 -16.91 -10.35
C GLY A 194 2.28 -15.85 -9.25
N GLY A 195 3.50 -15.70 -8.70
CA GLY A 195 3.77 -14.72 -7.63
C GLY A 195 4.81 -13.67 -8.01
N GLU A 196 5.26 -12.91 -7.01
CA GLU A 196 6.25 -11.83 -7.13
C GLU A 196 7.55 -12.17 -6.39
N SER A 197 8.68 -11.73 -6.90
CA SER A 197 9.93 -11.52 -6.14
C SER A 197 9.89 -10.16 -5.42
N TRP A 198 10.86 -9.88 -4.55
CA TRP A 198 11.02 -8.52 -4.02
C TRP A 198 11.38 -7.51 -5.12
N CYS A 199 12.14 -7.95 -6.15
CA CYS A 199 12.43 -7.10 -7.31
C CYS A 199 11.15 -6.67 -8.04
N ASP A 200 10.15 -7.53 -8.16
CA ASP A 200 8.87 -7.19 -8.80
C ASP A 200 8.09 -6.17 -7.97
N VAL A 201 8.07 -6.37 -6.65
CA VAL A 201 7.46 -5.39 -5.71
C VAL A 201 8.15 -4.03 -5.82
N ILE A 202 9.50 -4.00 -5.81
CA ILE A 202 10.28 -2.78 -5.98
C ILE A 202 9.96 -2.11 -7.32
N LEU A 203 9.84 -2.87 -8.41
CA LEU A 203 9.54 -2.32 -9.73
C LEU A 203 8.20 -1.59 -9.75
N ARG A 204 7.11 -2.18 -9.20
CA ARG A 204 5.82 -1.49 -9.12
C ARG A 204 5.82 -0.32 -8.15
N LEU A 205 6.59 -0.40 -7.06
CA LEU A 205 6.70 0.70 -6.09
C LEU A 205 7.52 1.88 -6.62
N ARG A 206 8.45 1.70 -7.57
CA ARG A 206 9.11 2.82 -8.26
C ARG A 206 8.09 3.72 -8.96
N SER A 207 7.10 3.14 -9.64
CA SER A 207 6.00 3.92 -10.23
C SER A 207 5.15 4.63 -9.17
N ALA A 208 4.95 4.02 -7.99
CA ALA A 208 4.26 4.69 -6.88
C ALA A 208 5.08 5.87 -6.30
N THR A 209 6.41 5.71 -6.17
CA THR A 209 7.28 6.81 -5.70
C THR A 209 7.37 7.96 -6.69
N GLU A 210 7.33 7.69 -8.01
CA GLU A 210 7.22 8.74 -9.03
C GLU A 210 5.89 9.52 -8.92
N MET A 211 4.79 8.84 -8.65
CA MET A 211 3.51 9.50 -8.38
C MET A 211 3.59 10.36 -7.11
N LEU A 212 4.18 9.84 -6.02
CA LEU A 212 4.37 10.62 -4.79
C LEU A 212 5.12 11.92 -5.05
N SER A 213 6.19 11.86 -5.85
CA SER A 213 7.00 13.02 -6.17
C SER A 213 6.30 14.02 -7.09
N ARG A 214 5.43 13.54 -7.98
CA ARG A 214 4.79 14.39 -8.99
C ARG A 214 3.47 15.00 -8.52
N GLU A 215 2.67 14.20 -7.76
CA GLU A 215 1.29 14.58 -7.44
C GLU A 215 1.13 15.06 -6.00
N TYR A 216 2.03 14.64 -5.09
CA TYR A 216 1.90 14.91 -3.65
C TYR A 216 3.09 15.68 -3.07
N CYS A 217 3.82 16.43 -3.89
CA CYS A 217 4.87 17.34 -3.45
C CYS A 217 4.31 18.30 -2.39
N GLY A 218 5.04 18.48 -1.27
CA GLY A 218 4.64 19.36 -0.17
C GLY A 218 3.41 18.91 0.63
N GLN A 219 2.84 17.73 0.31
CA GLN A 219 1.70 17.17 1.05
C GLN A 219 2.18 16.31 2.24
N ARG A 220 1.23 15.95 3.10
CA ARG A 220 1.46 15.03 4.21
C ARG A 220 0.73 13.73 3.91
N VAL A 221 1.49 12.73 3.49
CA VAL A 221 0.97 11.48 2.96
C VAL A 221 1.02 10.38 4.03
N LEU A 222 -0.09 9.67 4.20
CA LEU A 222 -0.16 8.41 4.94
C LEU A 222 -0.37 7.27 3.95
N ILE A 223 0.51 6.27 3.96
CA ILE A 223 0.35 5.02 3.21
C ILE A 223 0.06 3.90 4.20
N VAL A 224 -1.08 3.21 4.04
CA VAL A 224 -1.37 1.99 4.81
C VAL A 224 -1.20 0.79 3.90
N CYS A 225 -0.25 -0.08 4.23
CA CYS A 225 0.21 -1.17 3.37
C CYS A 225 0.68 -2.40 4.16
N HIS A 226 1.68 -3.12 3.70
CA HIS A 226 2.12 -4.43 4.18
C HIS A 226 3.62 -4.44 4.50
N ALA A 227 4.08 -5.48 5.20
CA ALA A 227 5.46 -5.55 5.69
C ALA A 227 6.50 -5.49 4.55
N VAL A 228 6.32 -6.27 3.48
CA VAL A 228 7.26 -6.27 2.34
C VAL A 228 7.24 -4.92 1.62
N VAL A 229 6.07 -4.29 1.52
CA VAL A 229 5.93 -2.96 0.89
C VAL A 229 6.69 -1.89 1.68
N VAL A 230 6.60 -1.90 3.04
CA VAL A 230 7.39 -0.99 3.88
C VAL A 230 8.89 -1.14 3.62
N LEU A 231 9.38 -2.39 3.59
CA LEU A 231 10.80 -2.68 3.34
C LEU A 231 11.23 -2.26 1.93
N CYS A 232 10.44 -2.56 0.91
CA CYS A 232 10.75 -2.19 -0.47
C CYS A 232 10.68 -0.67 -0.70
N LEU A 233 9.79 0.06 -0.03
CA LEU A 233 9.79 1.53 -0.05
C LEU A 233 11.06 2.10 0.61
N ARG A 234 11.51 1.51 1.72
CA ARG A 234 12.79 1.88 2.34
C ARG A 234 13.96 1.70 1.37
N TYR A 235 14.01 0.54 0.68
CA TYR A 235 15.02 0.26 -0.34
C TYR A 235 15.10 1.35 -1.41
N ILE A 236 13.94 1.81 -1.89
CA ILE A 236 13.85 2.84 -2.93
C ILE A 236 14.25 4.22 -2.38
N ILE A 237 13.67 4.63 -1.24
CA ILE A 237 13.82 5.98 -0.68
C ILE A 237 15.22 6.21 -0.12
N GLU A 238 15.76 5.21 0.58
CA GLU A 238 17.07 5.29 1.24
C GLU A 238 18.24 4.86 0.32
N HIS A 239 17.93 4.40 -0.92
CA HIS A 239 18.91 3.87 -1.87
C HIS A 239 19.75 2.72 -1.30
N LEU A 240 19.10 1.83 -0.54
CA LEU A 240 19.76 0.69 0.08
C LEU A 240 20.26 -0.31 -0.96
N THR A 241 21.31 -1.04 -0.61
CA THR A 241 21.72 -2.26 -1.30
C THR A 241 20.83 -3.43 -0.90
N GLU A 242 20.90 -4.53 -1.66
CA GLU A 242 20.21 -5.78 -1.30
C GLU A 242 20.60 -6.28 0.09
N ASP A 243 21.94 -6.33 0.37
CA ASP A 243 22.46 -6.82 1.65
C ASP A 243 21.97 -5.96 2.84
N GLU A 244 21.93 -4.63 2.69
CA GLU A 244 21.43 -3.73 3.71
C GLU A 244 19.93 -3.96 3.97
N LEU A 245 19.12 -4.12 2.91
CA LEU A 245 17.69 -4.40 3.05
C LEU A 245 17.45 -5.74 3.74
N LEU A 246 18.15 -6.78 3.33
CA LEU A 246 18.06 -8.12 3.94
C LEU A 246 18.53 -8.14 5.40
N ALA A 247 19.55 -7.35 5.73
CA ALA A 247 20.00 -7.18 7.11
C ALA A 247 18.96 -6.51 8.00
N ILE A 248 18.25 -5.50 7.46
CA ILE A 248 17.13 -4.84 8.15
C ILE A 248 15.99 -5.84 8.40
N ASP A 249 15.58 -6.56 7.37
CA ASP A 249 14.52 -7.58 7.45
C ASP A 249 14.85 -8.71 8.46
N LYS A 250 16.12 -9.10 8.52
CA LYS A 250 16.59 -10.12 9.46
C LYS A 250 16.62 -9.64 10.91
N LYS A 251 16.89 -8.34 11.13
CA LYS A 251 17.06 -7.76 12.46
C LYS A 251 15.74 -7.66 13.23
N ALA A 252 14.67 -7.25 12.56
CA ALA A 252 13.36 -7.11 13.17
C ALA A 252 12.26 -7.16 12.11
N GLU A 253 11.16 -7.83 12.43
CA GLU A 253 9.95 -7.81 11.62
C GLU A 253 9.23 -6.47 11.78
N ILE A 254 8.56 -6.02 10.71
CA ILE A 254 7.73 -4.83 10.75
C ILE A 254 6.48 -5.13 11.58
N ALA A 255 6.28 -4.45 12.70
CA ALA A 255 5.13 -4.66 13.57
C ALA A 255 3.83 -4.17 12.90
N ASN A 256 2.71 -4.81 13.24
CA ASN A 256 1.39 -4.36 12.82
C ASN A 256 1.10 -2.97 13.39
N CYS A 257 0.50 -2.08 12.60
CA CYS A 257 0.28 -0.67 12.92
C CYS A 257 1.53 0.11 13.34
N SER A 258 2.74 -0.39 13.06
CA SER A 258 3.95 0.40 13.25
C SER A 258 4.06 1.51 12.22
N VAL A 259 4.70 2.61 12.62
CA VAL A 259 4.92 3.80 11.78
C VAL A 259 6.38 3.87 11.34
N THR A 260 6.58 4.00 10.04
CA THR A 260 7.84 4.45 9.44
C THR A 260 7.59 5.85 8.89
N LEU A 261 8.29 6.85 9.43
CA LEU A 261 8.09 8.26 9.08
C LEU A 261 9.33 8.82 8.39
N TYR A 262 9.11 9.44 7.26
CA TYR A 262 10.07 10.29 6.59
C TYR A 262 9.62 11.75 6.61
N GLU A 263 10.58 12.66 6.71
CA GLU A 263 10.40 14.11 6.57
C GLU A 263 11.25 14.62 5.41
N HIS A 264 10.71 15.56 4.67
CA HIS A 264 11.47 16.25 3.64
C HIS A 264 12.62 17.03 4.27
N ASP A 265 13.82 16.85 3.72
CA ASP A 265 15.02 17.63 4.09
C ASP A 265 15.61 18.27 2.85
N GLY A 266 15.39 19.58 2.70
CA GLY A 266 15.88 20.35 1.57
C GLY A 266 17.42 20.43 1.45
N LYS A 267 18.15 19.94 2.47
CA LYS A 267 19.62 19.87 2.45
C LYS A 267 20.16 18.57 1.83
N LEU A 268 19.29 17.61 1.57
CA LEU A 268 19.64 16.32 0.97
C LEU A 268 19.54 16.38 -0.55
N GLY A 269 20.65 16.78 -1.22
CA GLY A 269 20.69 16.89 -2.68
C GLY A 269 20.06 18.17 -3.23
N PRO A 270 20.05 18.35 -4.56
CA PRO A 270 19.64 19.61 -5.20
C PRO A 270 18.16 19.95 -5.06
N ARG A 271 17.30 18.91 -4.88
CA ARG A 271 15.83 19.05 -4.77
C ARG A 271 15.29 18.62 -3.42
N GLY A 272 16.18 18.46 -2.44
CA GLY A 272 15.84 17.80 -1.19
C GLY A 272 15.60 16.29 -1.35
N ASN A 273 15.46 15.60 -0.24
CA ASN A 273 15.11 14.18 -0.20
C ASN A 273 14.37 13.88 1.11
N LEU A 274 13.84 12.67 1.24
CA LEU A 274 13.19 12.18 2.43
C LEU A 274 14.23 11.65 3.44
N ARG A 275 14.17 12.17 4.66
CA ARG A 275 15.00 11.70 5.78
C ARG A 275 14.17 10.83 6.71
N LEU A 276 14.64 9.62 6.99
CA LEU A 276 14.02 8.73 7.97
C LEU A 276 14.06 9.36 9.37
N LYS A 277 12.91 9.45 10.03
CA LYS A 277 12.74 9.96 11.40
C LYS A 277 12.31 8.88 12.38
N LEU A 278 11.37 8.04 11.99
CA LEU A 278 10.90 6.92 12.78
C LEU A 278 10.95 5.65 11.92
N TYR A 279 11.32 4.55 12.53
CA TYR A 279 11.28 3.24 11.89
C TYR A 279 10.67 2.22 12.83
N ASN A 280 9.66 1.50 12.33
CA ASN A 280 8.97 0.45 13.07
C ASN A 280 8.51 0.94 14.45
N PHE A 281 8.02 2.18 14.51
CA PHE A 281 7.64 2.86 15.74
C PHE A 281 6.28 2.38 16.24
N VAL A 282 6.23 1.84 17.45
CA VAL A 282 5.07 1.18 18.06
C VAL A 282 4.56 1.85 19.34
N ALA A 283 5.23 2.92 19.81
CA ALA A 283 4.83 3.59 21.05
C ALA A 283 3.34 3.95 21.15
N PRO A 284 2.64 4.33 20.03
CA PRO A 284 1.19 4.56 20.09
C PRO A 284 0.37 3.35 20.55
N LEU A 285 0.83 2.13 20.26
CA LEU A 285 0.17 0.89 20.66
C LEU A 285 0.45 0.61 22.14
N GLU A 286 1.72 0.74 22.55
CA GLU A 286 2.17 0.51 23.91
C GLU A 286 1.48 1.47 24.90
N GLU A 287 1.43 2.76 24.58
CA GLU A 287 0.76 3.79 25.36
C GLU A 287 -0.76 3.56 25.48
N ALA A 288 -1.38 2.98 24.46
CA ALA A 288 -2.79 2.63 24.45
C ALA A 288 -3.09 1.25 25.08
N GLY A 289 -2.07 0.51 25.51
CA GLY A 289 -2.20 -0.86 26.03
C GLY A 289 -2.63 -1.89 24.99
N ALA A 290 -2.42 -1.62 23.69
CA ALA A 290 -2.66 -2.56 22.61
C ALA A 290 -1.40 -3.42 22.41
N ALA A 291 -1.55 -4.74 22.45
CA ALA A 291 -0.41 -5.63 22.24
C ALA A 291 0.27 -5.38 20.88
N VAL A 292 1.61 -5.34 20.90
CA VAL A 292 2.42 -5.22 19.69
C VAL A 292 2.59 -6.60 19.09
N THR A 293 2.21 -6.77 17.83
CA THR A 293 2.40 -8.00 17.05
C THR A 293 3.30 -7.71 15.86
N ALA A 294 4.28 -8.58 15.62
CA ALA A 294 5.26 -8.43 14.57
C ALA A 294 5.38 -9.72 13.75
N LYS A 295 4.23 -10.34 13.44
CA LYS A 295 4.19 -11.62 12.74
C LYS A 295 4.29 -11.40 11.24
N PRO A 296 5.10 -12.18 10.52
CA PRO A 296 5.25 -12.02 9.07
C PRO A 296 3.95 -12.36 8.36
N ASP A 297 3.67 -11.66 7.28
CA ASP A 297 2.53 -11.97 6.43
C ASP A 297 2.75 -13.30 5.71
N VAL A 298 3.96 -13.64 5.27
CA VAL A 298 4.34 -15.00 4.83
C VAL A 298 5.85 -15.24 4.94
N LYS A 299 6.30 -16.19 5.76
CA LYS A 299 7.66 -16.76 5.67
C LYS A 299 7.61 -18.02 4.81
N VAL A 300 7.87 -17.90 3.54
CA VAL A 300 8.09 -19.04 2.66
C VAL A 300 9.59 -19.38 2.69
N GLY A 301 9.94 -20.51 3.28
CA GLY A 301 11.28 -21.08 3.24
C GLY A 301 12.17 -20.76 4.44
N ALA A 302 12.95 -21.76 4.82
CA ALA A 302 13.96 -21.68 5.86
C ALA A 302 15.02 -20.59 5.53
N ARG A 303 15.62 -20.07 6.60
CA ARG A 303 16.80 -19.19 6.57
C ARG A 303 17.95 -19.85 5.85
#